data_24dc643db80f7b8e1773de9a08d2f82f
#
_entry.id   24dc643db80f7b8e1773de9a08d2f82f
#
_cell.length_a   1.000
_cell.length_b   1.000
_cell.length_c   1.000
_cell.angle_alpha   90.00
_cell.angle_beta   90.00
_cell.angle_gamma   90.00
#
_symmetry.space_group_name_H-M   'P 1'
#
loop_
_entity.id
_entity.type
_entity.pdbx_description
1 polymer ?
#
loop_
_entity_poly.entity_id
_entity_poly.type
_entity_poly.pdbx_seq_one_letter_code
_entity_poly.pdbx_strand_id
1 'polypeptide(L)'
;VEEMKFNPNGKVIDLVLPVLVLVGCCVGSMVYVGYQNGGTDLITAFANTSAFDALPLGSLIALIINMIYFMVRRSMKFTELMDCLPEGFKQMVPAILILCLAWTIGDVTKGLGAPEFVAGIVKNLSGSLYALLPAVVFIIAAFLGFATGTSWGTFSILLPIVIPVFSGGTPAVDLTV
;
A
#
# COMPACT_ATOMS: atom_id res chain seq x y z
N VAL A 1 27.53 -8.82 -11.81
CA VAL A 1 26.37 -8.81 -12.73
C VAL A 1 26.29 -10.25 -13.23
N GLU A 2 25.43 -11.09 -12.60
CA GLU A 2 25.16 -12.44 -13.11
C GLU A 2 24.50 -12.28 -14.48
N GLU A 3 25.07 -12.94 -15.49
CA GLU A 3 24.52 -12.99 -16.84
C GLU A 3 23.10 -13.58 -16.77
N MET A 4 22.11 -12.75 -17.01
CA MET A 4 20.72 -13.20 -17.11
C MET A 4 20.64 -14.24 -18.24
N LYS A 5 20.41 -15.49 -17.89
CA LYS A 5 20.19 -16.58 -18.86
C LYS A 5 18.93 -16.25 -19.65
N PHE A 6 19.15 -15.85 -20.89
CA PHE A 6 18.06 -15.54 -21.81
C PHE A 6 17.34 -16.84 -22.19
N ASN A 7 16.07 -16.96 -21.82
CA ASN A 7 15.26 -18.09 -22.27
C ASN A 7 14.62 -17.74 -23.63
N PRO A 8 15.02 -18.37 -24.73
CA PRO A 8 14.53 -18.05 -26.07
C PRO A 8 13.03 -18.34 -26.25
N ASN A 9 12.40 -19.09 -25.35
CA ASN A 9 10.99 -19.45 -25.40
C ASN A 9 10.09 -18.50 -24.59
N GLY A 10 10.65 -17.44 -23.99
CA GLY A 10 9.90 -16.43 -23.24
C GLY A 10 8.98 -15.63 -24.16
N LYS A 11 7.68 -15.62 -23.85
CA LYS A 11 6.68 -14.81 -24.55
C LYS A 11 6.21 -13.68 -23.64
N VAL A 12 5.75 -12.57 -24.23
CA VAL A 12 5.16 -11.45 -23.49
C VAL A 12 4.01 -11.92 -22.57
N ILE A 13 3.31 -12.96 -22.95
CA ILE A 13 2.22 -13.55 -22.14
C ILE A 13 2.72 -14.10 -20.81
N ASP A 14 3.99 -14.54 -20.73
CA ASP A 14 4.58 -15.06 -19.49
C ASP A 14 4.85 -13.97 -18.45
N LEU A 15 4.86 -12.71 -18.88
CA LEU A 15 4.92 -11.54 -18.01
C LEU A 15 3.52 -11.05 -17.65
N VAL A 16 2.62 -10.96 -18.63
CA VAL A 16 1.29 -10.35 -18.45
C VAL A 16 0.35 -11.26 -17.65
N LEU A 17 0.39 -12.57 -17.93
CA LEU A 17 -0.53 -13.51 -17.31
C LEU A 17 -0.35 -13.62 -15.78
N PRO A 18 0.86 -13.72 -15.21
CA PRO A 18 1.05 -13.71 -13.76
C PRO A 18 0.50 -12.46 -13.06
N VAL A 19 0.62 -11.30 -13.71
CA VAL A 19 0.08 -10.04 -13.18
C VAL A 19 -1.45 -10.05 -13.19
N LEU A 20 -2.05 -10.51 -14.30
CA LEU A 20 -3.51 -10.63 -14.40
C LEU A 20 -4.07 -11.64 -13.38
N VAL A 21 -3.39 -12.77 -13.19
CA VAL A 21 -3.75 -13.76 -12.16
C VAL A 21 -3.66 -13.15 -10.77
N LEU A 22 -2.60 -12.40 -10.48
CA LEU A 22 -2.42 -11.73 -9.19
C LEU A 22 -3.58 -10.76 -8.92
N VAL A 23 -3.86 -9.86 -9.86
CA VAL A 23 -4.95 -8.89 -9.73
C VAL A 23 -6.30 -9.59 -9.57
N GLY A 24 -6.57 -10.60 -10.41
CA GLY A 24 -7.82 -11.36 -10.35
C GLY A 24 -8.00 -12.08 -9.02
N CYS A 25 -6.96 -12.72 -8.49
CA CYS A 25 -7.00 -13.38 -7.19
C CYS A 25 -7.16 -12.39 -6.03
N CYS A 26 -6.49 -11.23 -6.08
CA CYS A 26 -6.64 -10.19 -5.06
C CYS A 26 -8.07 -9.62 -5.04
N VAL A 27 -8.62 -9.29 -6.20
CA VAL A 27 -10.02 -8.83 -6.31
C VAL A 27 -10.98 -9.91 -5.84
N GLY A 28 -10.80 -11.16 -6.27
CA GLY A 28 -11.63 -12.29 -5.85
C GLY A 28 -11.58 -12.53 -4.33
N SER A 29 -10.41 -12.43 -3.71
CA SER A 29 -10.27 -12.59 -2.26
C SER A 29 -10.87 -11.41 -1.49
N MET A 30 -10.81 -10.18 -2.04
CA MET A 30 -11.49 -9.03 -1.44
C MET A 30 -13.00 -9.24 -1.41
N VAL A 31 -13.59 -9.67 -2.50
CA VAL A 31 -15.01 -9.98 -2.57
C VAL A 31 -15.37 -11.14 -1.60
N TYR A 32 -14.56 -12.19 -1.56
CA TYR A 32 -14.78 -13.33 -0.67
C TYR A 32 -14.76 -12.93 0.81
N VAL A 33 -13.73 -12.19 1.25
CA VAL A 33 -13.63 -11.71 2.64
C VAL A 33 -14.77 -10.74 2.96
N GLY A 34 -15.16 -9.89 2.02
CA GLY A 34 -16.29 -8.98 2.20
C GLY A 34 -17.64 -9.71 2.39
N TYR A 35 -17.88 -10.80 1.68
CA TYR A 35 -19.05 -11.65 1.93
C TYR A 35 -19.02 -12.31 3.31
N GLN A 36 -17.85 -12.71 3.79
CA GLN A 36 -17.71 -13.25 5.14
C GLN A 36 -17.97 -12.19 6.22
N ASN A 37 -17.68 -10.94 5.94
CA ASN A 37 -17.91 -9.81 6.84
C ASN A 37 -19.35 -9.23 6.74
N GLY A 38 -20.27 -9.96 6.09
CA GLY A 38 -21.70 -9.61 6.06
C GLY A 38 -22.15 -8.81 4.85
N GLY A 39 -21.33 -8.72 3.80
CA GLY A 39 -21.76 -8.14 2.52
C GLY A 39 -22.83 -9.01 1.86
N THR A 40 -23.95 -8.41 1.44
CA THR A 40 -25.03 -9.09 0.72
C THR A 40 -24.89 -8.95 -0.78
N ASP A 41 -24.33 -7.85 -1.25
CA ASP A 41 -24.09 -7.52 -2.65
C ASP A 41 -22.61 -7.31 -2.95
N LEU A 42 -22.22 -7.34 -4.21
CA LEU A 42 -20.82 -7.11 -4.62
C LEU A 42 -20.28 -5.77 -4.10
N ILE A 43 -21.10 -4.72 -4.11
CA ILE A 43 -20.72 -3.38 -3.65
C ILE A 43 -20.51 -3.37 -2.14
N THR A 44 -21.46 -3.93 -1.39
CA THR A 44 -21.38 -4.03 0.07
C THR A 44 -20.30 -4.99 0.53
N ALA A 45 -20.06 -6.08 -0.19
CA ALA A 45 -18.93 -6.98 0.05
C ALA A 45 -17.60 -6.25 -0.12
N PHE A 46 -17.45 -5.47 -1.18
CA PHE A 46 -16.23 -4.69 -1.41
C PHE A 46 -16.03 -3.60 -0.33
N ALA A 47 -17.09 -2.94 0.11
CA ALA A 47 -17.05 -1.94 1.17
C ALA A 47 -16.71 -2.55 2.56
N ASN A 48 -17.19 -3.77 2.85
CA ASN A 48 -16.96 -4.45 4.12
C ASN A 48 -15.69 -5.32 4.13
N THR A 49 -14.85 -5.21 3.09
CA THR A 49 -13.62 -5.99 2.99
C THR A 49 -12.54 -5.44 3.90
N SER A 50 -11.92 -6.32 4.70
CA SER A 50 -10.63 -6.06 5.33
C SER A 50 -9.52 -6.33 4.33
N ALA A 51 -8.86 -5.26 3.85
CA ALA A 51 -7.74 -5.40 2.91
C ALA A 51 -6.55 -6.15 3.54
N PHE A 52 -6.38 -6.05 4.86
CA PHE A 52 -5.30 -6.73 5.59
C PHE A 52 -5.44 -8.26 5.55
N ASP A 53 -6.65 -8.79 5.50
CA ASP A 53 -6.93 -10.22 5.42
C ASP A 53 -7.04 -10.71 3.97
N ALA A 54 -7.67 -9.88 3.13
CA ALA A 54 -7.96 -10.24 1.75
C ALA A 54 -6.71 -10.28 0.85
N LEU A 55 -5.81 -9.29 0.96
CA LEU A 55 -4.64 -9.20 0.08
C LEU A 55 -3.61 -10.32 0.31
N PRO A 56 -3.26 -10.70 1.56
CA PRO A 56 -2.37 -11.84 1.78
C PRO A 56 -2.97 -13.15 1.26
N LEU A 57 -4.27 -13.38 1.47
CA LEU A 57 -4.96 -14.56 0.96
C LEU A 57 -4.91 -14.60 -0.58
N GLY A 58 -5.27 -13.49 -1.24
CA GLY A 58 -5.27 -13.38 -2.70
C GLY A 58 -3.89 -13.56 -3.32
N SER A 59 -2.86 -12.94 -2.70
CA SER A 59 -1.49 -13.05 -3.17
C SER A 59 -0.93 -14.48 -3.00
N LEU A 60 -1.27 -15.17 -1.91
CA LEU A 60 -0.87 -16.57 -1.70
C LEU A 60 -1.48 -17.50 -2.76
N ILE A 61 -2.79 -17.35 -3.02
CA ILE A 61 -3.48 -18.12 -4.06
C ILE A 61 -2.86 -17.83 -5.43
N ALA A 62 -2.63 -16.56 -5.75
CA ALA A 62 -2.00 -16.16 -7.01
C ALA A 62 -0.59 -16.73 -7.16
N LEU A 63 0.20 -16.76 -6.08
CA LEU A 63 1.53 -17.36 -6.07
C LEU A 63 1.47 -18.85 -6.44
N ILE A 64 0.57 -19.60 -5.81
CA ILE A 64 0.41 -21.03 -6.08
C ILE A 64 0.00 -21.27 -7.55
N ILE A 65 -0.97 -20.49 -8.05
CA ILE A 65 -1.43 -20.60 -9.44
C ILE A 65 -0.29 -20.30 -10.41
N ASN A 66 0.47 -19.23 -10.17
CA ASN A 66 1.60 -18.85 -11.01
C ASN A 66 2.72 -19.89 -10.97
N MET A 67 3.01 -20.47 -9.81
CA MET A 67 3.98 -21.58 -9.70
C MET A 67 3.55 -22.78 -10.55
N ILE A 68 2.30 -23.19 -10.46
CA ILE A 68 1.75 -24.29 -11.27
C ILE A 68 1.83 -23.95 -12.76
N TYR A 69 1.48 -22.72 -13.13
CA TYR A 69 1.55 -22.26 -14.52
C TYR A 69 2.96 -22.36 -15.11
N PHE A 70 3.98 -21.86 -14.42
CA PHE A 70 5.37 -21.93 -14.88
C PHE A 70 5.90 -23.38 -14.93
N MET A 71 5.47 -24.23 -14.02
CA MET A 71 5.81 -25.67 -14.03
C MET A 71 5.19 -26.39 -15.24
N VAL A 72 3.91 -26.17 -15.51
CA VAL A 72 3.18 -26.81 -16.63
C VAL A 72 3.78 -26.36 -17.96
N ARG A 73 4.13 -25.08 -18.08
CA ARG A 73 4.78 -24.52 -19.27
C ARG A 73 6.23 -24.94 -19.44
N ARG A 74 6.84 -25.54 -18.43
CA ARG A 74 8.25 -25.91 -18.42
C ARG A 74 9.17 -24.73 -18.79
N SER A 75 8.73 -23.52 -18.47
CA SER A 75 9.51 -22.27 -18.74
C SER A 75 10.70 -22.14 -17.79
N MET A 76 10.59 -22.68 -16.59
CA MET A 76 11.61 -22.67 -15.54
C MET A 76 11.65 -24.02 -14.84
N LYS A 77 12.82 -24.40 -14.31
CA LYS A 77 12.94 -25.56 -13.45
C LYS A 77 12.40 -25.24 -12.07
N PHE A 78 11.86 -26.26 -11.39
CA PHE A 78 11.32 -26.08 -10.04
C PHE A 78 12.33 -25.47 -9.06
N THR A 79 13.59 -25.84 -9.16
CA THR A 79 14.68 -25.29 -8.34
C THR A 79 14.85 -23.78 -8.59
N GLU A 80 14.89 -23.36 -9.86
CA GLU A 80 15.00 -21.95 -10.24
C GLU A 80 13.81 -21.14 -9.72
N LEU A 81 12.61 -21.71 -9.77
CA LEU A 81 11.41 -21.09 -9.25
C LEU A 81 11.44 -20.90 -7.73
N MET A 82 11.97 -21.92 -7.01
CA MET A 82 12.16 -21.83 -5.55
C MET A 82 13.23 -20.81 -5.17
N ASP A 83 14.29 -20.66 -5.96
CA ASP A 83 15.31 -19.63 -5.73
C ASP A 83 14.82 -18.21 -5.97
N CYS A 84 13.78 -18.01 -6.80
CA CYS A 84 13.16 -16.71 -7.00
C CYS A 84 12.37 -16.21 -5.76
N LEU A 85 11.86 -17.10 -4.91
CA LEU A 85 11.08 -16.71 -3.73
C LEU A 85 11.89 -15.89 -2.73
N PRO A 86 13.05 -16.38 -2.23
CA PRO A 86 13.88 -15.57 -1.32
C PRO A 86 14.38 -14.28 -1.97
N GLU A 87 14.61 -14.27 -3.28
CA GLU A 87 15.02 -13.05 -3.98
C GLU A 87 13.89 -12.01 -4.02
N GLY A 88 12.65 -12.44 -4.24
CA GLY A 88 11.48 -11.58 -4.12
C GLY A 88 11.31 -10.99 -2.71
N PHE A 89 11.52 -11.79 -1.65
CA PHE A 89 11.53 -11.28 -0.28
C PHE A 89 12.63 -10.24 -0.04
N LYS A 90 13.85 -10.48 -0.51
CA LYS A 90 14.96 -9.51 -0.39
C LYS A 90 14.61 -8.16 -1.03
N GLN A 91 13.91 -8.16 -2.16
CA GLN A 91 13.49 -6.92 -2.84
C GLN A 91 12.44 -6.14 -2.03
N MET A 92 11.67 -6.79 -1.17
CA MET A 92 10.68 -6.13 -0.29
C MET A 92 11.29 -5.55 0.99
N VAL A 93 12.48 -6.00 1.41
CA VAL A 93 13.14 -5.55 2.65
C VAL A 93 13.30 -4.03 2.72
N PRO A 94 13.77 -3.31 1.68
CA PRO A 94 13.87 -1.85 1.75
C PRO A 94 12.52 -1.16 1.97
N ALA A 95 11.46 -1.63 1.30
CA ALA A 95 10.12 -1.06 1.45
C ALA A 95 9.57 -1.28 2.88
N ILE A 96 9.76 -2.48 3.43
CA ILE A 96 9.35 -2.81 4.81
C ILE A 96 10.12 -1.95 5.81
N LEU A 97 11.43 -1.78 5.64
CA LEU A 97 12.26 -0.93 6.52
C LEU A 97 11.78 0.52 6.50
N ILE A 98 11.49 1.08 5.32
CA ILE A 98 10.98 2.45 5.19
C ILE A 98 9.65 2.59 5.93
N LEU A 99 8.73 1.65 5.78
CA LEU A 99 7.43 1.68 6.46
C LEU A 99 7.59 1.57 7.98
N CYS A 100 8.40 0.65 8.47
CA CYS A 100 8.66 0.49 9.92
C CYS A 100 9.26 1.76 10.53
N LEU A 101 10.26 2.35 9.87
CA LEU A 101 10.88 3.59 10.33
C LEU A 101 9.89 4.76 10.29
N ALA A 102 9.08 4.88 9.24
CA ALA A 102 8.07 5.92 9.11
C ALA A 102 7.00 5.82 10.22
N TRP A 103 6.53 4.61 10.54
CA TRP A 103 5.60 4.40 11.66
C TRP A 103 6.24 4.74 13.00
N THR A 104 7.47 4.32 13.22
CA THR A 104 8.21 4.67 14.45
C THR A 104 8.35 6.18 14.63
N ILE A 105 8.74 6.89 13.56
CA ILE A 105 8.82 8.36 13.57
C ILE A 105 7.45 8.98 13.84
N GLY A 106 6.38 8.46 13.20
CA GLY A 106 5.02 8.89 13.42
C GLY A 106 4.57 8.75 14.88
N ASP A 107 4.87 7.62 15.52
CA ASP A 107 4.51 7.37 16.91
C ASP A 107 5.32 8.23 17.88
N VAL A 108 6.62 8.41 17.63
CA VAL A 108 7.45 9.35 18.43
C VAL A 108 6.92 10.78 18.28
N THR A 109 6.58 11.20 17.07
CA THR A 109 6.02 12.54 16.79
C THR A 109 4.70 12.77 17.54
N LYS A 110 3.82 11.76 17.56
CA LYS A 110 2.58 11.80 18.38
C LYS A 110 2.89 11.88 19.86
N GLY A 111 3.83 11.07 20.36
CA GLY A 111 4.24 11.06 21.77
C GLY A 111 4.87 12.38 22.24
N LEU A 112 5.45 13.16 21.33
CA LEU A 112 5.96 14.51 21.60
C LEU A 112 4.88 15.59 21.61
N GLY A 113 3.60 15.27 21.34
CA GLY A 113 2.51 16.23 21.29
C GLY A 113 2.54 17.14 20.07
N ALA A 114 3.23 16.74 19.00
CA ALA A 114 3.31 17.54 17.78
C ALA A 114 1.94 17.78 17.11
N PRO A 115 1.00 16.81 17.08
CA PRO A 115 -0.33 17.04 16.55
C PRO A 115 -1.08 18.16 17.27
N GLU A 116 -1.04 18.17 18.61
CA GLU A 116 -1.70 19.16 19.45
C GLU A 116 -1.07 20.55 19.28
N PHE A 117 0.26 20.60 19.16
CA PHE A 117 1.00 21.83 18.89
C PHE A 117 0.60 22.43 17.54
N VAL A 118 0.59 21.61 16.48
CA VAL A 118 0.21 22.06 15.14
C VAL A 118 -1.28 22.47 15.11
N ALA A 119 -2.17 21.72 15.73
CA ALA A 119 -3.58 22.06 15.84
C ALA A 119 -3.79 23.38 16.59
N GLY A 120 -2.97 23.65 17.63
CA GLY A 120 -2.97 24.93 18.34
C GLY A 120 -2.59 26.11 17.45
N ILE A 121 -1.58 25.96 16.60
CA ILE A 121 -1.19 26.98 15.63
C ILE A 121 -2.33 27.21 14.62
N VAL A 122 -2.89 26.15 14.09
CA VAL A 122 -3.94 26.21 13.06
C VAL A 122 -5.21 26.88 13.58
N LYS A 123 -5.61 26.61 14.84
CA LYS A 123 -6.77 27.26 15.47
C LYS A 123 -6.62 28.78 15.60
N ASN A 124 -5.40 29.28 15.69
CA ASN A 124 -5.10 30.71 15.78
C ASN A 124 -4.97 31.40 14.40
N LEU A 125 -5.02 30.63 13.32
CA LEU A 125 -5.00 31.18 11.97
C LEU A 125 -6.36 31.80 11.61
N SER A 126 -6.33 32.96 10.98
CA SER A 126 -7.54 33.57 10.44
C SER A 126 -8.17 32.70 9.35
N GLY A 127 -9.51 32.77 9.18
CA GLY A 127 -10.26 31.90 8.28
C GLY A 127 -9.74 31.87 6.82
N SER A 128 -9.13 32.95 6.33
CA SER A 128 -8.53 33.01 4.99
C SER A 128 -7.24 32.18 4.90
N LEU A 129 -6.44 32.12 5.97
CA LEU A 129 -5.24 31.28 6.05
C LEU A 129 -5.59 29.81 6.23
N TYR A 130 -6.70 29.51 6.90
CA TYR A 130 -7.21 28.14 7.02
C TYR A 130 -7.61 27.55 5.67
N ALA A 131 -8.19 28.36 4.78
CA ALA A 131 -8.54 27.93 3.42
C ALA A 131 -7.30 27.63 2.55
N LEU A 132 -6.13 28.16 2.89
CA LEU A 132 -4.87 27.87 2.20
C LEU A 132 -4.14 26.61 2.71
N LEU A 133 -4.54 26.06 3.86
CA LEU A 133 -3.92 24.88 4.45
C LEU A 133 -3.83 23.69 3.48
N PRO A 134 -4.88 23.30 2.74
CA PRO A 134 -4.78 22.21 1.77
C PRO A 134 -3.73 22.47 0.69
N ALA A 135 -3.59 23.69 0.24
CA ALA A 135 -2.58 24.06 -0.76
C ALA A 135 -1.16 23.95 -0.20
N VAL A 136 -0.95 24.41 1.04
CA VAL A 136 0.34 24.27 1.73
C VAL A 136 0.69 22.81 1.95
N VAL A 137 -0.24 22.00 2.42
CA VAL A 137 -0.06 20.54 2.61
C VAL A 137 0.26 19.88 1.27
N PHE A 138 -0.42 20.27 0.19
CA PHE A 138 -0.14 19.75 -1.15
C PHE A 138 1.29 20.07 -1.61
N ILE A 139 1.75 21.29 -1.42
CA ILE A 139 3.12 21.68 -1.79
C ILE A 139 4.15 20.89 -0.99
N ILE A 140 3.94 20.73 0.32
CA ILE A 140 4.82 19.94 1.18
C ILE A 140 4.80 18.46 0.74
N ALA A 141 3.61 17.92 0.44
CA ALA A 141 3.45 16.55 -0.05
C ALA A 141 4.19 16.33 -1.37
N ALA A 142 4.08 17.28 -2.30
CA ALA A 142 4.77 17.22 -3.59
C ALA A 142 6.29 17.24 -3.40
N PHE A 143 6.79 18.10 -2.52
CA PHE A 143 8.22 18.19 -2.22
C PHE A 143 8.75 16.92 -1.54
N LEU A 144 8.02 16.39 -0.56
CA LEU A 144 8.36 15.13 0.12
C LEU A 144 8.29 13.95 -0.86
N GLY A 145 7.25 13.88 -1.68
CA GLY A 145 7.11 12.84 -2.69
C GLY A 145 8.24 12.83 -3.70
N PHE A 146 8.68 14.03 -4.12
CA PHE A 146 9.84 14.17 -4.99
C PHE A 146 11.14 13.76 -4.28
N ALA A 147 11.33 14.17 -3.03
CA ALA A 147 12.53 13.87 -2.25
C ALA A 147 12.66 12.39 -1.87
N THR A 148 11.54 11.74 -1.51
CA THR A 148 11.49 10.33 -1.11
C THR A 148 11.36 9.38 -2.29
N GLY A 149 10.91 9.86 -3.44
CA GLY A 149 10.66 9.05 -4.63
C GLY A 149 9.50 8.05 -4.48
N THR A 150 8.76 8.09 -3.36
CA THR A 150 7.66 7.17 -3.08
C THR A 150 6.44 7.87 -2.51
N SER A 151 5.25 7.51 -3.01
CA SER A 151 3.98 7.99 -2.45
C SER A 151 3.73 7.44 -1.04
N TRP A 152 4.11 6.20 -0.77
CA TRP A 152 3.96 5.56 0.54
C TRP A 152 4.77 6.25 1.63
N GLY A 153 6.02 6.63 1.35
CA GLY A 153 6.85 7.40 2.27
C GLY A 153 6.23 8.77 2.60
N THR A 154 5.69 9.43 1.60
CA THR A 154 5.00 10.72 1.75
C THR A 154 3.76 10.59 2.63
N PHE A 155 2.90 9.59 2.37
CA PHE A 155 1.72 9.34 3.20
C PHE A 155 2.07 8.99 4.65
N SER A 156 3.06 8.14 4.87
CA SER A 156 3.48 7.73 6.21
C SER A 156 3.96 8.90 7.08
N ILE A 157 4.57 9.91 6.47
CA ILE A 157 5.05 11.11 7.16
C ILE A 157 3.92 12.13 7.34
N LEU A 158 3.12 12.37 6.31
CA LEU A 158 2.12 13.45 6.31
C LEU A 158 0.83 13.09 7.05
N LEU A 159 0.31 11.87 6.90
CA LEU A 159 -0.97 11.49 7.50
C LEU A 159 -1.01 11.67 9.02
N PRO A 160 0.00 11.25 9.80
CA PRO A 160 0.00 11.47 11.25
C PRO A 160 -0.04 12.95 11.66
N ILE A 161 0.44 13.84 10.79
CA ILE A 161 0.47 15.29 11.04
C ILE A 161 -0.82 15.96 10.58
N VAL A 162 -1.30 15.58 9.39
CA VAL A 162 -2.44 16.23 8.72
C VAL A 162 -3.77 15.85 9.36
N ILE A 163 -3.97 14.55 9.68
CA ILE A 163 -5.24 14.08 10.26
C ILE A 163 -5.62 14.84 11.53
N PRO A 164 -4.75 15.00 12.55
CA PRO A 164 -5.11 15.75 13.75
C PRO A 164 -5.39 17.24 13.50
N VAL A 165 -4.73 17.84 12.51
CA VAL A 165 -4.95 19.23 12.13
C VAL A 165 -6.36 19.44 11.60
N PHE A 166 -6.82 18.54 10.73
CA PHE A 166 -8.16 18.63 10.14
C PHE A 166 -9.25 18.05 11.06
N SER A 167 -8.94 17.08 11.91
CA SER A 167 -9.91 16.52 12.89
C SER A 167 -10.19 17.47 14.07
N GLY A 168 -9.28 18.38 14.38
CA GLY A 168 -9.40 19.32 15.49
C GLY A 168 -10.23 20.56 15.20
N GLY A 169 -10.69 20.78 13.98
CA GLY A 169 -11.38 21.97 13.53
C GLY A 169 -12.67 21.70 12.76
N THR A 170 -13.76 21.30 13.42
CA THR A 170 -15.10 20.96 12.90
C THR A 170 -15.27 19.56 12.30
N PRO A 171 -16.37 18.86 12.65
CA PRO A 171 -16.64 17.50 12.17
C PRO A 171 -17.18 17.53 10.74
N ALA A 172 -16.29 17.52 9.75
CA ALA A 172 -16.70 17.48 8.35
C ALA A 172 -16.30 16.19 7.62
N VAL A 173 -15.58 15.28 8.27
CA VAL A 173 -15.34 13.94 7.73
C VAL A 173 -15.36 12.97 8.90
N ASP A 174 -16.46 12.24 9.01
CA ASP A 174 -16.54 11.06 9.86
C ASP A 174 -15.69 9.98 9.22
N LEU A 175 -14.46 9.80 9.72
CA LEU A 175 -13.53 8.76 9.27
C LEU A 175 -13.71 7.45 10.03
N THR A 176 -14.85 7.27 10.68
CA THR A 176 -15.27 5.99 11.22
C THR A 176 -15.99 5.18 10.14
N VAL A 177 -15.23 4.65 9.18
CA VAL A 177 -15.63 3.51 8.35
C VAL A 177 -14.45 2.56 8.25
#